data_07016e04fc19f226ecd4d8910729519c
#
_entry.id   07016e04fc19f226ecd4d8910729519c
#
_cell.length_a   1.000
_cell.length_b   1.000
_cell.length_c   1.000
_cell.angle_alpha   90.00
_cell.angle_beta   90.00
_cell.angle_gamma   90.00
#
_symmetry.space_group_name_H-M   'P 1'
#
loop_
_entity.id
_entity.type
_entity.pdbx_description
1 polymer ?
#
loop_
_entity_poly.entity_id
_entity_poly.type
_entity_poly.pdbx_seq_one_letter_code
_entity_poly.pdbx_strand_id
1 'polypeptide(L)'
;VLGRRGRVFWVGLPHQRAYVYRLLSEEGAFLGLEFLSFQALYYRVLAEAGWLKPLLPGAGRVALVGEALRRAGEGPVAPGEARLFARAIAELKRYGISPFALPKEGEAGRLRRVYRLYERLKAGSLDYDDFRHRALKAPLRLFPWPDLVVVDGFREVGPLDLRFLRRLSERVPVLLTLEVLPEGCTPHRVLEARPVARRVFRLANPVEEARYLLRALKRALAPKALGGEGLAPEDVLVVAPPERIGGLMLLKDEYGLPLEDGRERALAETEEGERVFALLNPFPTGRDLLALGFSALGRKALRLGLAGEEALRALA
;
A
#
# COMPACT_ATOMS: atom_id res chain seq x y z
N VAL A 1 28.96 3.67 -7.95
CA VAL A 1 28.07 2.61 -8.45
C VAL A 1 27.37 3.05 -9.74
N LEU A 2 27.02 4.31 -9.89
CA LEU A 2 26.14 4.82 -10.95
C LEU A 2 26.87 5.23 -12.24
N GLY A 3 28.21 5.25 -12.27
CA GLY A 3 29.01 5.60 -13.44
C GLY A 3 29.23 4.48 -14.46
N ARG A 4 28.68 3.29 -14.26
CA ARG A 4 28.81 2.16 -15.20
C ARG A 4 27.51 1.96 -15.98
N ARG A 5 27.63 1.71 -17.28
CA ARG A 5 26.55 1.24 -18.15
C ARG A 5 26.12 -0.17 -17.69
N GLY A 6 25.35 -0.25 -16.62
CA GLY A 6 24.91 -1.51 -16.04
C GLY A 6 23.41 -1.50 -15.76
N ARG A 7 22.81 -2.67 -15.69
CA ARG A 7 21.40 -2.83 -15.32
C ARG A 7 21.28 -2.97 -13.81
N VAL A 8 20.49 -2.10 -13.20
CA VAL A 8 20.26 -2.10 -11.76
C VAL A 8 18.79 -2.36 -11.46
N PHE A 9 18.51 -3.34 -10.62
CA PHE A 9 17.18 -3.50 -10.03
C PHE A 9 17.16 -2.81 -8.68
N TRP A 10 16.30 -1.81 -8.56
CA TRP A 10 16.05 -1.14 -7.29
C TRP A 10 14.75 -1.68 -6.70
N VAL A 11 14.86 -2.44 -5.61
CA VAL A 11 13.72 -3.02 -4.90
C VAL A 11 13.37 -2.12 -3.73
N GLY A 12 12.19 -1.51 -3.80
CA GLY A 12 11.74 -0.53 -2.82
C GLY A 12 10.22 -0.50 -2.66
N LEU A 13 9.74 0.40 -1.81
CA LEU A 13 8.31 0.62 -1.62
C LEU A 13 7.76 1.47 -2.78
N PRO A 14 6.57 1.17 -3.32
CA PRO A 14 6.04 1.83 -4.53
C PRO A 14 6.05 3.36 -4.46
N HIS A 15 5.72 3.94 -3.30
CA HIS A 15 5.71 5.39 -3.10
C HIS A 15 7.10 6.05 -3.18
N GLN A 16 8.18 5.29 -3.01
CA GLN A 16 9.55 5.81 -3.12
C GLN A 16 10.04 5.93 -4.56
N ARG A 17 9.34 5.33 -5.51
CA ARG A 17 9.76 5.28 -6.92
C ARG A 17 10.08 6.66 -7.50
N ALA A 18 9.14 7.60 -7.36
CA ALA A 18 9.33 8.95 -7.90
C ALA A 18 10.51 9.67 -7.24
N TYR A 19 10.66 9.51 -5.92
CA TYR A 19 11.77 10.08 -5.16
C TYR A 19 13.11 9.52 -5.62
N VAL A 20 13.23 8.19 -5.76
CA VAL A 20 14.47 7.55 -6.25
C VAL A 20 14.83 8.04 -7.64
N TYR A 21 13.87 8.09 -8.57
CA TYR A 21 14.14 8.59 -9.92
C TYR A 21 14.56 10.06 -9.92
N ARG A 22 13.94 10.91 -9.10
CA ARG A 22 14.32 12.33 -8.96
C ARG A 22 15.75 12.47 -8.46
N LEU A 23 16.11 11.82 -7.35
CA LEU A 23 17.48 11.87 -6.82
C LEU A 23 18.51 11.41 -7.83
N LEU A 24 18.22 10.36 -8.57
CA LEU A 24 19.15 9.84 -9.56
C LEU A 24 19.25 10.76 -10.78
N SER A 25 18.19 11.44 -11.16
CA SER A 25 18.20 12.39 -12.28
C SER A 25 19.02 13.65 -11.99
N GLU A 26 19.19 14.03 -10.73
CA GLU A 26 20.07 15.12 -10.31
C GLU A 26 21.55 14.78 -10.54
N GLU A 27 21.92 13.51 -10.50
CA GLU A 27 23.27 13.01 -10.76
C GLU A 27 23.51 12.67 -12.25
N GLY A 28 22.48 12.71 -13.08
CA GLY A 28 22.55 12.45 -14.51
C GLY A 28 21.45 11.49 -15.02
N ALA A 29 21.54 11.13 -16.31
CA ALA A 29 20.58 10.22 -16.92
C ALA A 29 20.93 8.75 -16.64
N PHE A 30 19.98 7.98 -16.14
CA PHE A 30 20.12 6.54 -15.87
C PHE A 30 19.27 5.72 -16.85
N LEU A 31 19.95 5.11 -17.82
CA LEU A 31 19.38 4.09 -18.69
C LEU A 31 19.74 2.72 -18.07
N GLY A 32 18.82 1.97 -17.58
CA GLY A 32 19.07 0.63 -17.04
C GLY A 32 18.69 0.45 -15.57
N LEU A 33 18.15 1.50 -14.92
CA LEU A 33 17.54 1.35 -13.62
C LEU A 33 16.09 0.87 -13.78
N GLU A 34 15.75 -0.21 -13.11
CA GLU A 34 14.39 -0.71 -13.03
C GLU A 34 13.94 -0.75 -11.57
N PHE A 35 12.91 0.04 -11.25
CA PHE A 35 12.34 0.06 -9.90
C PHE A 35 11.28 -1.04 -9.76
N LEU A 36 11.45 -1.90 -8.79
CA LEU A 36 10.60 -3.06 -8.52
C LEU A 36 10.12 -3.07 -7.06
N SER A 37 8.96 -3.64 -6.81
CA SER A 37 8.62 -4.14 -5.48
C SER A 37 9.14 -5.57 -5.31
N PHE A 38 9.23 -6.07 -4.07
CA PHE A 38 9.52 -7.50 -3.84
C PHE A 38 8.56 -8.42 -4.61
N GLN A 39 7.28 -8.05 -4.66
CA GLN A 39 6.27 -8.84 -5.40
C GLN A 39 6.56 -8.88 -6.90
N ALA A 40 6.95 -7.74 -7.49
CA ALA A 40 7.33 -7.68 -8.90
C ALA A 40 8.58 -8.50 -9.19
N LEU A 41 9.56 -8.48 -8.29
CA LEU A 41 10.76 -9.30 -8.41
C LEU A 41 10.44 -10.80 -8.32
N TYR A 42 9.61 -11.23 -7.38
CA TYR A 42 9.17 -12.63 -7.29
C TYR A 42 8.35 -13.05 -8.51
N TYR A 43 7.43 -12.20 -8.94
CA TYR A 43 6.65 -12.44 -10.15
C TYR A 43 7.56 -12.69 -11.35
N ARG A 44 8.58 -11.85 -11.55
CA ARG A 44 9.54 -11.99 -12.65
C ARG A 44 10.29 -13.32 -12.58
N VAL A 45 10.83 -13.69 -11.41
CA VAL A 45 11.51 -14.98 -11.23
C VAL A 45 10.59 -16.15 -11.57
N LEU A 46 9.32 -16.10 -11.15
CA LEU A 46 8.35 -17.14 -11.44
C LEU A 46 7.95 -17.17 -12.91
N ALA A 47 7.82 -16.01 -13.56
CA ALA A 47 7.53 -15.90 -14.98
C ALA A 47 8.64 -16.56 -15.82
N GLU A 48 9.89 -16.17 -15.57
CA GLU A 48 11.07 -16.70 -16.28
C GLU A 48 11.30 -18.19 -16.01
N ALA A 49 10.85 -18.69 -14.85
CA ALA A 49 10.90 -20.11 -14.52
C ALA A 49 9.74 -20.91 -15.11
N GLY A 50 8.71 -20.27 -15.68
CA GLY A 50 7.47 -20.92 -16.13
C GLY A 50 6.59 -21.43 -14.97
N TRP A 51 6.72 -20.86 -13.78
CA TRP A 51 6.04 -21.29 -12.55
C TRP A 51 4.86 -20.40 -12.15
N LEU A 52 4.47 -19.46 -13.02
CA LEU A 52 3.26 -18.67 -12.80
C LEU A 52 2.00 -19.54 -12.82
N LYS A 53 1.05 -19.16 -12.00
CA LYS A 53 -0.29 -19.72 -11.94
C LYS A 53 -1.29 -18.57 -11.81
N PRO A 54 -2.60 -18.82 -12.03
CA PRO A 54 -3.61 -17.80 -11.86
C PRO A 54 -3.50 -17.12 -10.50
N LEU A 55 -3.53 -15.78 -10.50
CA LEU A 55 -3.45 -14.99 -9.29
C LEU A 55 -4.83 -14.85 -8.66
N LEU A 56 -4.91 -15.14 -7.38
CA LEU A 56 -6.07 -14.86 -6.54
C LEU A 56 -5.97 -13.43 -5.98
N PRO A 57 -6.83 -12.50 -6.42
CA PRO A 57 -6.81 -11.13 -5.92
C PRO A 57 -7.24 -11.05 -4.45
N GLY A 58 -6.97 -9.91 -3.80
CA GLY A 58 -7.24 -9.73 -2.36
C GLY A 58 -8.70 -9.95 -1.98
N ALA A 59 -9.66 -9.48 -2.78
CA ALA A 59 -11.09 -9.73 -2.58
C ALA A 59 -11.43 -11.23 -2.67
N GLY A 60 -10.89 -11.93 -3.66
CA GLY A 60 -11.05 -13.37 -3.81
C GLY A 60 -10.47 -14.15 -2.63
N ARG A 61 -9.33 -13.71 -2.07
CA ARG A 61 -8.75 -14.28 -0.85
C ARG A 61 -9.72 -14.17 0.32
N VAL A 62 -10.29 -12.99 0.58
CA VAL A 62 -11.26 -12.80 1.67
C VAL A 62 -12.50 -13.67 1.47
N ALA A 63 -13.02 -13.77 0.23
CA ALA A 63 -14.16 -14.63 -0.09
C ALA A 63 -13.86 -16.11 0.17
N LEU A 64 -12.70 -16.61 -0.26
CA LEU A 64 -12.30 -18.00 0.00
C LEU A 64 -12.05 -18.29 1.49
N VAL A 65 -11.52 -17.32 2.24
CA VAL A 65 -11.38 -17.45 3.70
C VAL A 65 -12.76 -17.48 4.37
N GLY A 66 -13.72 -16.66 3.91
CA GLY A 66 -15.11 -16.72 4.37
C GLY A 66 -15.75 -18.07 4.11
N GLU A 67 -15.50 -18.68 2.93
CA GLU A 67 -15.93 -20.04 2.62
C GLU A 67 -15.24 -21.10 3.48
N ALA A 68 -13.95 -20.93 3.76
CA ALA A 68 -13.21 -21.80 4.65
C ALA A 68 -13.75 -21.76 6.09
N LEU A 69 -14.13 -20.59 6.61
CA LEU A 69 -14.79 -20.43 7.91
C LEU A 69 -16.13 -21.16 7.93
N ARG A 70 -16.98 -20.97 6.92
CA ARG A 70 -18.27 -21.68 6.83
C ARG A 70 -18.10 -23.21 6.84
N ARG A 71 -17.15 -23.73 6.06
CA ARG A 71 -16.84 -25.18 6.02
C ARG A 71 -16.18 -25.70 7.31
N ALA A 72 -15.56 -24.84 8.08
CA ALA A 72 -15.03 -25.20 9.40
C ALA A 72 -16.13 -25.35 10.48
N GLY A 73 -17.39 -25.07 10.15
CA GLY A 73 -18.51 -25.13 11.08
C GLY A 73 -18.66 -23.91 11.98
N GLU A 74 -18.14 -22.78 11.55
CA GLU A 74 -18.09 -21.53 12.34
C GLU A 74 -19.42 -20.72 12.31
N GLY A 75 -20.49 -21.26 11.73
CA GLY A 75 -21.77 -20.58 11.61
C GLY A 75 -21.78 -19.43 10.60
N PRO A 76 -22.66 -18.43 10.78
CA PRO A 76 -22.66 -17.25 9.94
C PRO A 76 -21.39 -16.41 10.13
N VAL A 77 -20.64 -16.19 9.05
CA VAL A 77 -19.33 -15.50 9.06
C VAL A 77 -19.53 -14.01 8.81
N ALA A 78 -19.12 -13.19 9.76
CA ALA A 78 -19.11 -11.75 9.58
C ALA A 78 -18.00 -11.33 8.57
N PRO A 79 -18.24 -10.32 7.70
CA PRO A 79 -17.24 -9.83 6.74
C PRO A 79 -15.93 -9.39 7.40
N GLY A 80 -15.99 -8.82 8.60
CA GLY A 80 -14.82 -8.44 9.40
C GLY A 80 -13.98 -9.63 9.85
N GLU A 81 -14.62 -10.72 10.20
CA GLU A 81 -13.96 -11.96 10.63
C GLU A 81 -13.17 -12.60 9.48
N ALA A 82 -13.76 -12.71 8.30
CA ALA A 82 -13.06 -13.22 7.13
C ALA A 82 -11.81 -12.39 6.79
N ARG A 83 -11.89 -11.06 6.94
CA ARG A 83 -10.74 -10.17 6.76
C ARG A 83 -9.66 -10.40 7.82
N LEU A 84 -10.06 -10.59 9.08
CA LEU A 84 -9.13 -10.86 10.18
C LEU A 84 -8.33 -12.15 9.93
N PHE A 85 -9.04 -13.25 9.60
CA PHE A 85 -8.39 -14.51 9.28
C PHE A 85 -7.51 -14.42 8.01
N ALA A 86 -7.96 -13.70 6.99
CA ALA A 86 -7.17 -13.48 5.79
C ALA A 86 -5.85 -12.74 6.08
N ARG A 87 -5.88 -11.76 6.99
CA ARG A 87 -4.66 -11.07 7.48
C ARG A 87 -3.76 -12.00 8.27
N ALA A 88 -4.31 -12.76 9.21
CA ALA A 88 -3.55 -13.71 10.00
C ALA A 88 -2.86 -14.76 9.11
N ILE A 89 -3.56 -15.31 8.13
CA ILE A 89 -2.99 -16.26 7.15
C ILE A 89 -1.88 -15.60 6.33
N ALA A 90 -2.07 -14.37 5.86
CA ALA A 90 -1.05 -13.62 5.12
C ALA A 90 0.22 -13.44 5.96
N GLU A 91 0.07 -13.08 7.24
CA GLU A 91 1.19 -12.91 8.16
C GLU A 91 1.94 -14.23 8.37
N LEU A 92 1.24 -15.30 8.65
CA LEU A 92 1.85 -16.63 8.78
C LEU A 92 2.63 -17.03 7.53
N LYS A 93 2.07 -16.79 6.34
CA LYS A 93 2.74 -17.06 5.07
C LYS A 93 3.99 -16.20 4.89
N ARG A 94 3.95 -14.93 5.32
CA ARG A 94 5.10 -14.03 5.28
C ARG A 94 6.29 -14.58 6.06
N TYR A 95 6.04 -15.20 7.21
CA TYR A 95 7.06 -15.84 8.03
C TYR A 95 7.36 -17.29 7.63
N GLY A 96 6.70 -17.82 6.62
CA GLY A 96 6.90 -19.20 6.17
C GLY A 96 6.25 -20.25 7.07
N ILE A 97 5.31 -19.84 7.90
CA ILE A 97 4.60 -20.73 8.83
C ILE A 97 3.48 -21.44 8.09
N SER A 98 3.60 -22.76 7.95
CA SER A 98 2.55 -23.58 7.35
C SER A 98 1.41 -23.84 8.34
N PRO A 99 0.19 -24.19 7.87
CA PRO A 99 -0.89 -24.52 8.78
C PRO A 99 -0.59 -25.73 9.67
N PHE A 100 0.34 -26.59 9.28
CA PHE A 100 0.72 -27.76 10.06
C PHE A 100 1.60 -27.42 11.28
N ALA A 101 2.28 -26.29 11.25
CA ALA A 101 3.10 -25.81 12.36
C ALA A 101 2.26 -25.18 13.50
N LEU A 102 0.97 -24.88 13.25
CA LEU A 102 0.10 -24.29 14.25
C LEU A 102 -0.42 -25.37 15.23
N PRO A 103 -0.67 -25.00 16.51
CA PRO A 103 -1.34 -25.85 17.49
C PRO A 103 -2.68 -26.40 16.98
N LYS A 104 -3.13 -27.51 17.55
CA LYS A 104 -4.39 -28.16 17.14
C LYS A 104 -5.60 -27.62 17.89
N GLU A 105 -5.41 -27.00 19.04
CA GLU A 105 -6.43 -26.59 19.99
C GLU A 105 -6.54 -25.07 20.14
N GLY A 106 -7.62 -24.62 20.73
CA GLY A 106 -7.91 -23.21 20.97
C GLY A 106 -8.02 -22.38 19.68
N GLU A 107 -7.81 -21.07 19.77
CA GLU A 107 -7.87 -20.14 18.65
C GLU A 107 -6.84 -20.44 17.57
N ALA A 108 -5.66 -20.88 17.96
CA ALA A 108 -4.63 -21.31 17.00
C ALA A 108 -5.04 -22.56 16.22
N GLY A 109 -5.75 -23.49 16.87
CA GLY A 109 -6.32 -24.66 16.22
C GLY A 109 -7.46 -24.31 15.26
N ARG A 110 -8.25 -23.32 15.63
CA ARG A 110 -9.25 -22.72 14.74
C ARG A 110 -8.61 -22.12 13.50
N LEU A 111 -7.62 -21.25 13.67
CA LEU A 111 -6.86 -20.67 12.56
C LEU A 111 -6.20 -21.73 11.69
N ARG A 112 -5.63 -22.78 12.29
CA ARG A 112 -5.08 -23.94 11.57
C ARG A 112 -6.11 -24.62 10.66
N ARG A 113 -7.34 -24.88 11.15
CA ARG A 113 -8.40 -25.50 10.35
C ARG A 113 -8.78 -24.63 9.16
N VAL A 114 -9.04 -23.34 9.41
CA VAL A 114 -9.41 -22.38 8.37
C VAL A 114 -8.30 -22.21 7.34
N TYR A 115 -7.05 -22.10 7.78
CA TYR A 115 -5.90 -21.97 6.87
C TYR A 115 -5.75 -23.21 5.97
N ARG A 116 -5.90 -24.43 6.52
CA ARG A 116 -5.86 -25.66 5.72
C ARG A 116 -6.98 -25.71 4.67
N LEU A 117 -8.20 -25.32 5.05
CA LEU A 117 -9.32 -25.26 4.13
C LEU A 117 -9.13 -24.21 3.05
N TYR A 118 -8.63 -23.04 3.40
CA TYR A 118 -8.27 -21.99 2.46
C TYR A 118 -7.27 -22.47 1.41
N GLU A 119 -6.17 -23.14 1.83
CA GLU A 119 -5.17 -23.69 0.88
C GLU A 119 -5.77 -24.74 -0.06
N ARG A 120 -6.74 -25.55 0.41
CA ARG A 120 -7.46 -26.49 -0.45
C ARG A 120 -8.38 -25.78 -1.43
N LEU A 121 -9.15 -24.81 -0.97
CA LEU A 121 -10.11 -24.07 -1.79
C LEU A 121 -9.42 -23.22 -2.85
N LYS A 122 -8.23 -22.76 -2.59
CA LYS A 122 -7.40 -22.00 -3.54
C LYS A 122 -7.06 -22.80 -4.81
N ALA A 123 -7.07 -24.14 -4.73
CA ALA A 123 -7.07 -25.10 -5.85
C ALA A 123 -6.07 -24.78 -6.98
N GLY A 124 -4.81 -24.50 -6.63
CA GLY A 124 -3.77 -24.26 -7.64
C GLY A 124 -3.59 -22.83 -8.07
N SER A 125 -4.43 -21.87 -7.62
CA SER A 125 -4.17 -20.45 -7.73
C SER A 125 -3.08 -20.00 -6.73
N LEU A 126 -2.47 -18.85 -6.98
CA LEU A 126 -1.51 -18.22 -6.08
C LEU A 126 -2.10 -16.94 -5.52
N ASP A 127 -1.95 -16.72 -4.23
CA ASP A 127 -2.04 -15.37 -3.67
C ASP A 127 -0.64 -14.70 -3.66
N TYR A 128 -0.58 -13.40 -3.36
CA TYR A 128 0.67 -12.65 -3.35
C TYR A 128 1.72 -13.20 -2.37
N ASP A 129 1.28 -13.81 -1.25
CA ASP A 129 2.20 -14.35 -0.25
C ASP A 129 2.81 -15.69 -0.69
N ASP A 130 2.16 -16.41 -1.62
CA ASP A 130 2.72 -17.62 -2.24
C ASP A 130 3.90 -17.33 -3.16
N PHE A 131 3.94 -16.14 -3.77
CA PHE A 131 5.04 -15.78 -4.68
C PHE A 131 6.39 -15.89 -4.00
N ARG A 132 6.49 -15.41 -2.76
CA ARG A 132 7.70 -15.46 -1.95
C ARG A 132 8.20 -16.90 -1.76
N HIS A 133 7.30 -17.77 -1.32
CA HIS A 133 7.60 -19.19 -1.12
C HIS A 133 8.00 -19.91 -2.41
N ARG A 134 7.30 -19.61 -3.49
CA ARG A 134 7.58 -20.23 -4.78
C ARG A 134 8.86 -19.74 -5.40
N ALA A 135 9.13 -18.43 -5.33
CA ALA A 135 10.37 -17.85 -5.83
C ALA A 135 11.62 -18.44 -5.14
N LEU A 136 11.51 -18.80 -3.85
CA LEU A 136 12.57 -19.51 -3.15
C LEU A 136 12.88 -20.91 -3.71
N LYS A 137 11.89 -21.57 -4.31
CA LYS A 137 12.01 -22.94 -4.83
C LYS A 137 12.23 -22.98 -6.35
N ALA A 138 11.78 -21.96 -7.05
CA ALA A 138 11.88 -21.88 -8.49
C ALA A 138 13.33 -21.79 -8.96
N PRO A 139 13.69 -22.29 -10.14
CA PRO A 139 14.98 -21.99 -10.76
C PRO A 139 15.16 -20.48 -10.83
N LEU A 140 16.29 -19.99 -10.30
CA LEU A 140 16.59 -18.57 -10.33
C LEU A 140 17.01 -18.17 -11.74
N ARG A 141 16.09 -17.59 -12.48
CA ARG A 141 16.27 -17.08 -13.84
C ARG A 141 15.79 -15.64 -13.88
N LEU A 142 16.60 -14.77 -14.45
CA LEU A 142 16.28 -13.36 -14.69
C LEU A 142 16.88 -12.99 -16.03
N PHE A 143 16.08 -12.59 -16.98
CA PHE A 143 16.58 -12.19 -18.28
C PHE A 143 16.09 -10.80 -18.68
N PRO A 144 17.01 -9.90 -19.02
CA PRO A 144 18.45 -9.99 -18.76
C PRO A 144 18.76 -9.84 -17.26
N TRP A 145 19.86 -10.45 -16.83
CA TRP A 145 20.33 -10.33 -15.44
C TRP A 145 20.70 -8.88 -15.10
N PRO A 146 20.36 -8.40 -13.89
CA PRO A 146 20.93 -7.15 -13.41
C PRO A 146 22.40 -7.32 -13.03
N ASP A 147 23.17 -6.25 -13.12
CA ASP A 147 24.56 -6.22 -12.62
C ASP A 147 24.60 -5.91 -11.11
N LEU A 148 23.52 -5.35 -10.58
CA LEU A 148 23.36 -5.02 -9.16
C LEU A 148 21.88 -5.06 -8.78
N VAL A 149 21.59 -5.56 -7.59
CA VAL A 149 20.28 -5.41 -6.95
C VAL A 149 20.45 -4.53 -5.71
N VAL A 150 19.72 -3.44 -5.65
CA VAL A 150 19.63 -2.55 -4.48
C VAL A 150 18.30 -2.80 -3.80
N VAL A 151 18.31 -3.07 -2.50
CA VAL A 151 17.10 -3.21 -1.67
C VAL A 151 17.14 -2.10 -0.63
N ASP A 152 16.20 -1.16 -0.76
CA ASP A 152 16.24 0.08 0.00
C ASP A 152 14.85 0.52 0.48
N GLY A 153 14.82 1.30 1.58
CA GLY A 153 13.58 1.87 2.12
C GLY A 153 12.76 0.93 2.99
N PHE A 154 13.31 -0.19 3.40
CA PHE A 154 12.66 -1.10 4.34
C PHE A 154 13.27 -0.93 5.74
N ARG A 155 12.43 -0.94 6.76
CA ARG A 155 12.89 -0.98 8.14
C ARG A 155 13.60 -2.31 8.42
N GLU A 156 12.96 -3.39 8.02
CA GLU A 156 13.45 -4.77 8.17
C GLU A 156 13.01 -5.61 6.98
N VAL A 157 13.67 -6.72 6.76
CA VAL A 157 13.34 -7.69 5.72
C VAL A 157 12.94 -9.00 6.38
N GLY A 158 11.81 -9.56 5.93
CA GLY A 158 11.29 -10.81 6.47
C GLY A 158 12.23 -12.02 6.21
N PRO A 159 12.10 -13.09 7.02
CA PRO A 159 13.02 -14.25 6.92
C PRO A 159 13.06 -14.90 5.54
N LEU A 160 11.91 -14.97 4.85
CA LEU A 160 11.85 -15.56 3.51
C LEU A 160 12.44 -14.63 2.46
N ASP A 161 12.23 -13.33 2.60
CA ASP A 161 12.80 -12.32 1.70
C ASP A 161 14.33 -12.32 1.84
N LEU A 162 14.84 -12.40 3.08
CA LEU A 162 16.27 -12.51 3.35
C LEU A 162 16.89 -13.79 2.73
N ARG A 163 16.21 -14.93 2.87
CA ARG A 163 16.66 -16.18 2.22
C ARG A 163 16.70 -16.04 0.70
N PHE A 164 15.71 -15.39 0.13
CA PHE A 164 15.67 -15.13 -1.31
C PHE A 164 16.81 -14.21 -1.74
N LEU A 165 17.08 -13.12 -1.02
CA LEU A 165 18.18 -12.20 -1.30
C LEU A 165 19.56 -12.89 -1.14
N ARG A 166 19.75 -13.74 -0.14
CA ARG A 166 20.95 -14.56 -0.01
C ARG A 166 21.18 -15.46 -1.22
N ARG A 167 20.11 -16.14 -1.68
CA ARG A 167 20.17 -16.96 -2.88
C ARG A 167 20.45 -16.13 -4.13
N LEU A 168 19.88 -14.92 -4.22
CA LEU A 168 20.13 -14.00 -5.33
C LEU A 168 21.57 -13.51 -5.33
N SER A 169 22.15 -13.25 -4.14
CA SER A 169 23.53 -12.77 -3.99
C SER A 169 24.60 -13.79 -4.42
N GLU A 170 24.25 -15.05 -4.60
CA GLU A 170 25.12 -16.06 -5.22
C GLU A 170 25.34 -15.81 -6.72
N ARG A 171 24.52 -15.01 -7.35
CA ARG A 171 24.54 -14.74 -8.80
C ARG A 171 24.82 -13.28 -9.16
N VAL A 172 24.41 -12.36 -8.31
CA VAL A 172 24.50 -10.91 -8.54
C VAL A 172 24.77 -10.18 -7.24
N PRO A 173 25.59 -9.15 -7.20
CA PRO A 173 25.79 -8.33 -6.01
C PRO A 173 24.46 -7.77 -5.52
N VAL A 174 24.21 -7.87 -4.21
CA VAL A 174 23.02 -7.32 -3.54
C VAL A 174 23.47 -6.30 -2.51
N LEU A 175 23.05 -5.06 -2.67
CA LEU A 175 23.19 -3.99 -1.69
C LEU A 175 21.90 -3.88 -0.89
N LEU A 176 21.95 -4.06 0.41
CA LEU A 176 20.81 -4.04 1.30
C LEU A 176 20.99 -2.90 2.31
N THR A 177 20.05 -1.94 2.33
CA THR A 177 20.00 -0.87 3.32
C THR A 177 18.80 -1.07 4.24
N LEU A 178 19.03 -1.17 5.54
CA LEU A 178 18.00 -1.47 6.55
C LEU A 178 18.21 -0.62 7.80
N GLU A 179 17.12 -0.33 8.51
CA GLU A 179 17.18 0.27 9.84
C GLU A 179 17.48 -0.78 10.92
N VAL A 180 16.98 -1.99 10.73
CA VAL A 180 17.18 -3.12 11.66
C VAL A 180 18.00 -4.20 10.98
N LEU A 181 19.16 -4.53 11.57
CA LEU A 181 20.04 -5.55 11.04
C LEU A 181 19.44 -6.93 11.27
N PRO A 182 19.31 -7.78 10.24
CA PRO A 182 18.88 -9.15 10.42
C PRO A 182 19.87 -9.96 11.26
N GLU A 183 19.34 -10.90 12.03
CA GLU A 183 20.16 -11.80 12.86
C GLU A 183 21.21 -12.54 12.01
N GLY A 184 22.43 -12.60 12.51
CA GLY A 184 23.56 -13.23 11.83
C GLY A 184 24.12 -12.47 10.63
N CYS A 185 23.75 -11.19 10.46
CA CYS A 185 24.35 -10.29 9.48
C CYS A 185 25.30 -9.31 10.14
N THR A 186 26.41 -9.00 9.47
CA THR A 186 27.34 -7.94 9.88
C THR A 186 27.21 -6.79 8.89
N PRO A 187 27.00 -5.53 9.34
CA PRO A 187 26.89 -4.42 8.42
C PRO A 187 28.25 -4.10 7.81
N HIS A 188 28.28 -3.86 6.51
CA HIS A 188 29.49 -3.35 5.85
C HIS A 188 29.76 -1.88 6.27
N ARG A 189 28.68 -1.11 6.45
CA ARG A 189 28.73 0.29 6.88
C ARG A 189 27.52 0.61 7.73
N VAL A 190 27.73 1.33 8.82
CA VAL A 190 26.66 1.93 9.62
C VAL A 190 26.56 3.41 9.23
N LEU A 191 25.36 3.85 8.87
CA LEU A 191 25.06 5.26 8.62
C LEU A 191 24.38 5.81 9.88
N GLU A 192 25.02 6.77 10.51
CA GLU A 192 24.40 7.47 11.64
C GLU A 192 23.31 8.42 11.14
N ALA A 193 22.14 8.36 11.78
CA ALA A 193 21.09 9.31 11.51
C ALA A 193 21.55 10.72 11.96
N ARG A 194 21.37 11.71 11.10
CA ARG A 194 21.61 13.10 11.51
C ARG A 194 20.60 13.47 12.59
N PRO A 195 21.05 14.13 13.67
CA PRO A 195 20.13 14.61 14.69
C PRO A 195 19.13 15.59 14.06
N VAL A 196 17.86 15.29 14.24
CA VAL A 196 16.78 16.17 13.76
C VAL A 196 16.17 16.89 14.95
N ALA A 197 16.05 18.21 14.85
CA ALA A 197 15.35 19.00 15.85
C ALA A 197 13.88 18.55 15.92
N ARG A 198 13.43 18.18 17.11
CA ARG A 198 12.05 17.73 17.34
C ARG A 198 11.38 18.69 18.31
N ARG A 199 10.15 19.11 17.94
CA ARG A 199 9.26 19.85 18.84
C ARG A 199 7.98 19.04 18.99
N VAL A 200 7.55 18.83 20.21
CA VAL A 200 6.31 18.09 20.51
C VAL A 200 5.33 19.07 21.12
N PHE A 201 4.14 19.13 20.55
CA PHE A 201 3.05 19.97 21.01
C PHE A 201 1.88 19.09 21.43
N ARG A 202 1.25 19.40 22.55
CA ARG A 202 0.00 18.77 22.99
C ARG A 202 -1.12 19.79 22.82
N LEU A 203 -2.14 19.42 22.06
CA LEU A 203 -3.27 20.28 21.74
C LEU A 203 -4.57 19.70 22.30
N ALA A 204 -5.58 20.53 22.48
CA ALA A 204 -6.79 20.15 23.21
C ALA A 204 -7.67 19.14 22.47
N ASN A 205 -7.72 19.24 21.13
CA ASN A 205 -8.57 18.41 20.28
C ASN A 205 -8.06 18.38 18.83
N PRO A 206 -8.61 17.48 17.99
CA PRO A 206 -8.19 17.32 16.60
C PRO A 206 -8.33 18.56 15.72
N VAL A 207 -9.31 19.41 15.98
CA VAL A 207 -9.53 20.63 15.19
C VAL A 207 -8.44 21.67 15.50
N GLU A 208 -8.10 21.83 16.78
CA GLU A 208 -7.00 22.69 17.18
C GLU A 208 -5.65 22.17 16.69
N GLU A 209 -5.47 20.86 16.64
CA GLU A 209 -4.30 20.22 16.05
C GLU A 209 -4.18 20.58 14.56
N ALA A 210 -5.25 20.42 13.79
CA ALA A 210 -5.27 20.78 12.38
C ALA A 210 -5.00 22.28 12.17
N ARG A 211 -5.65 23.15 12.92
CA ARG A 211 -5.45 24.59 12.83
C ARG A 211 -4.04 25.04 13.22
N TYR A 212 -3.48 24.42 14.26
CA TYR A 212 -2.11 24.70 14.66
C TYR A 212 -1.12 24.30 13.56
N LEU A 213 -1.28 23.10 13.00
CA LEU A 213 -0.45 22.61 11.90
C LEU A 213 -0.54 23.53 10.68
N LEU A 214 -1.76 23.89 10.25
CA LEU A 214 -1.96 24.76 9.09
C LEU A 214 -1.33 26.16 9.29
N ARG A 215 -1.42 26.72 10.51
CA ARG A 215 -0.72 27.97 10.86
C ARG A 215 0.80 27.82 10.83
N ALA A 216 1.32 26.71 11.34
CA ALA A 216 2.75 26.42 11.29
C ALA A 216 3.25 26.27 9.84
N LEU A 217 2.51 25.54 9.00
CA LEU A 217 2.80 25.40 7.57
C LEU A 217 2.77 26.75 6.84
N LYS A 218 1.75 27.57 7.10
CA LYS A 218 1.66 28.90 6.50
C LYS A 218 2.88 29.77 6.85
N ARG A 219 3.35 29.68 8.08
CA ARG A 219 4.57 30.37 8.52
C ARG A 219 5.82 29.80 7.85
N ALA A 220 5.94 28.47 7.78
CA ALA A 220 7.08 27.82 7.15
C ALA A 220 7.21 28.17 5.66
N LEU A 221 6.09 28.21 4.93
CA LEU A 221 6.04 28.51 3.51
C LEU A 221 6.10 30.02 3.20
N ALA A 222 5.75 30.87 4.18
CA ALA A 222 5.79 32.32 3.97
C ALA A 222 7.22 32.81 3.66
N PRO A 223 7.38 33.81 2.76
CA PRO A 223 8.68 34.40 2.46
C PRO A 223 9.38 34.93 3.72
N LYS A 224 10.69 34.83 3.77
CA LYS A 224 11.51 35.38 4.87
C LYS A 224 11.26 36.86 5.11
N ALA A 225 11.05 37.63 4.04
CA ALA A 225 10.72 39.06 4.11
C ALA A 225 9.41 39.35 4.87
N LEU A 226 8.52 38.38 4.99
CA LEU A 226 7.26 38.44 5.73
C LEU A 226 7.33 37.71 7.09
N GLY A 227 8.54 37.40 7.57
CA GLY A 227 8.77 36.69 8.84
C GLY A 227 8.51 35.18 8.78
N GLY A 228 8.43 34.62 7.59
CA GLY A 228 8.35 33.17 7.37
C GLY A 228 9.73 32.50 7.28
N GLU A 229 9.74 31.19 7.08
CA GLU A 229 10.96 30.40 6.92
C GLU A 229 11.38 30.31 5.44
N GLY A 230 10.47 30.59 4.50
CA GLY A 230 10.70 30.59 3.06
C GLY A 230 10.97 29.20 2.49
N LEU A 231 10.38 28.15 3.10
CA LEU A 231 10.47 26.80 2.57
C LEU A 231 9.64 26.69 1.30
N ALA A 232 10.10 25.87 0.35
CA ALA A 232 9.30 25.52 -0.81
C ALA A 232 8.26 24.45 -0.43
N PRO A 233 7.06 24.45 -1.06
CA PRO A 233 6.02 23.45 -0.76
C PRO A 233 6.51 22.00 -0.91
N GLU A 234 7.36 21.73 -1.87
CA GLU A 234 7.98 20.44 -2.16
C GLU A 234 8.94 19.94 -1.08
N ASP A 235 9.43 20.84 -0.22
CA ASP A 235 10.32 20.52 0.91
C ASP A 235 9.55 20.15 2.18
N VAL A 236 8.22 20.23 2.16
CA VAL A 236 7.37 20.02 3.32
C VAL A 236 6.49 18.79 3.17
N LEU A 237 6.66 17.84 4.08
CA LEU A 237 5.81 16.65 4.16
C LEU A 237 4.95 16.67 5.43
N VAL A 238 3.65 16.58 5.25
CA VAL A 238 2.68 16.38 6.34
C VAL A 238 2.33 14.91 6.46
N VAL A 239 2.63 14.33 7.62
CA VAL A 239 2.27 12.93 7.92
C VAL A 239 1.18 12.93 8.99
N ALA A 240 0.04 12.36 8.66
CA ALA A 240 -1.10 12.27 9.58
C ALA A 240 -1.79 10.91 9.46
N PRO A 241 -2.45 10.43 10.53
CA PRO A 241 -3.32 9.26 10.44
C PRO A 241 -4.47 9.51 9.46
N PRO A 242 -4.98 8.47 8.76
CA PRO A 242 -6.01 8.64 7.72
C PRO A 242 -7.26 9.41 8.18
N GLU A 243 -7.68 9.20 9.43
CA GLU A 243 -8.82 9.87 10.04
C GLU A 243 -8.61 11.37 10.27
N ARG A 244 -7.36 11.85 10.27
CA ARG A 244 -7.01 13.28 10.45
C ARG A 244 -6.88 14.02 9.12
N ILE A 245 -6.54 13.32 8.05
CA ILE A 245 -6.29 13.91 6.74
C ILE A 245 -7.54 14.65 6.23
N GLY A 246 -8.73 14.04 6.39
CA GLY A 246 -9.99 14.67 5.98
C GLY A 246 -10.21 16.06 6.61
N GLY A 247 -9.94 16.19 7.91
CA GLY A 247 -10.04 17.48 8.61
C GLY A 247 -9.02 18.52 8.12
N LEU A 248 -7.79 18.10 7.82
CA LEU A 248 -6.76 18.97 7.24
C LEU A 248 -7.16 19.45 5.85
N MET A 249 -7.68 18.56 5.00
CA MET A 249 -8.10 18.90 3.64
C MET A 249 -9.31 19.82 3.60
N LEU A 250 -10.22 19.72 4.57
CA LEU A 250 -11.36 20.66 4.69
C LEU A 250 -10.93 22.07 5.11
N LEU A 251 -9.91 22.17 5.96
CA LEU A 251 -9.47 23.46 6.51
C LEU A 251 -8.37 24.15 5.68
N LYS A 252 -7.70 23.43 4.78
CA LYS A 252 -6.56 23.98 4.02
C LYS A 252 -6.87 25.26 3.26
N ASP A 253 -8.07 25.35 2.69
CA ASP A 253 -8.50 26.47 1.85
C ASP A 253 -8.70 27.76 2.68
N GLU A 254 -9.10 27.64 3.96
CA GLU A 254 -9.16 28.76 4.91
C GLU A 254 -7.79 29.41 5.13
N TYR A 255 -6.72 28.62 4.96
CA TYR A 255 -5.33 29.08 5.14
C TYR A 255 -4.61 29.39 3.82
N GLY A 256 -5.23 29.08 2.68
CA GLY A 256 -4.65 29.26 1.35
C GLY A 256 -3.41 28.38 1.13
N LEU A 257 -3.41 27.14 1.60
CA LEU A 257 -2.28 26.23 1.52
C LEU A 257 -2.43 25.23 0.37
N PRO A 258 -1.38 25.01 -0.44
CA PRO A 258 -1.37 24.04 -1.53
C PRO A 258 -1.12 22.60 -1.01
N LEU A 259 -2.01 22.12 -0.12
CA LEU A 259 -1.93 20.75 0.40
C LEU A 259 -2.61 19.78 -0.55
N GLU A 260 -1.93 18.70 -0.84
CA GLU A 260 -2.45 17.57 -1.62
C GLU A 260 -2.53 16.30 -0.77
N ASP A 261 -3.58 15.52 -0.96
CA ASP A 261 -3.73 14.21 -0.34
C ASP A 261 -3.06 13.16 -1.23
N GLY A 262 -1.85 12.75 -0.84
CA GLY A 262 -1.05 11.76 -1.58
C GLY A 262 -1.52 10.31 -1.47
N ARG A 263 -2.67 10.05 -0.85
CA ARG A 263 -3.20 8.68 -0.77
C ARG A 263 -3.75 8.24 -2.11
N GLU A 264 -3.49 6.99 -2.47
CA GLU A 264 -4.25 6.33 -3.53
C GLU A 264 -5.72 6.23 -3.08
N ARG A 265 -6.61 6.77 -3.89
CA ARG A 265 -8.06 6.66 -3.70
C ARG A 265 -8.62 5.68 -4.72
N ALA A 266 -9.58 4.86 -4.30
CA ALA A 266 -10.36 4.11 -5.26
C ALA A 266 -11.09 5.10 -6.19
N LEU A 267 -11.22 4.77 -7.48
CA LEU A 267 -11.93 5.63 -8.44
C LEU A 267 -13.32 6.01 -7.93
N ALA A 268 -14.00 5.09 -7.24
CA ALA A 268 -15.32 5.34 -6.63
C ALA A 268 -15.32 6.41 -5.52
N GLU A 269 -14.15 6.77 -4.98
CA GLU A 269 -13.98 7.78 -3.92
C GLU A 269 -13.56 9.14 -4.48
N THR A 270 -13.42 9.26 -5.79
CA THR A 270 -13.11 10.51 -6.49
C THR A 270 -14.37 11.12 -7.08
N GLU A 271 -14.37 12.43 -7.30
CA GLU A 271 -15.49 13.13 -7.92
C GLU A 271 -15.77 12.61 -9.35
N GLU A 272 -14.71 12.33 -10.11
CA GLU A 272 -14.81 11.75 -11.44
C GLU A 272 -15.37 10.33 -11.39
N GLY A 273 -14.96 9.54 -10.42
CA GLY A 273 -15.47 8.20 -10.20
C GLY A 273 -16.93 8.20 -9.79
N GLU A 274 -17.33 9.08 -8.87
CA GLU A 274 -18.75 9.24 -8.50
C GLU A 274 -19.60 9.59 -9.73
N ARG A 275 -19.12 10.47 -10.60
CA ARG A 275 -19.82 10.79 -11.87
C ARG A 275 -19.91 9.60 -12.80
N VAL A 276 -18.83 8.85 -12.99
CA VAL A 276 -18.83 7.65 -13.84
C VAL A 276 -19.80 6.60 -13.30
N PHE A 277 -19.76 6.33 -11.99
CA PHE A 277 -20.66 5.37 -11.37
C PHE A 277 -22.11 5.82 -11.41
N ALA A 278 -22.37 7.12 -11.23
CA ALA A 278 -23.72 7.68 -11.37
C ALA A 278 -24.28 7.52 -12.79
N LEU A 279 -23.43 7.69 -13.82
CA LEU A 279 -23.82 7.47 -15.23
C LEU A 279 -24.10 5.99 -15.54
N LEU A 280 -23.36 5.08 -14.89
CA LEU A 280 -23.52 3.64 -15.10
C LEU A 280 -24.66 3.04 -14.27
N ASN A 281 -25.18 3.77 -13.28
CA ASN A 281 -26.26 3.29 -12.43
C ASN A 281 -27.61 3.40 -13.18
N PRO A 282 -28.25 2.26 -13.54
CA PRO A 282 -29.53 2.27 -14.22
C PRO A 282 -30.67 2.82 -13.36
N PHE A 283 -30.48 2.89 -12.04
CA PHE A 283 -31.47 3.39 -11.07
C PHE A 283 -30.83 4.47 -10.18
N PRO A 284 -30.59 5.69 -10.71
CA PRO A 284 -29.86 6.72 -10.00
C PRO A 284 -30.57 7.14 -8.72
N THR A 285 -29.75 7.31 -7.67
CA THR A 285 -30.16 7.83 -6.36
C THR A 285 -30.09 9.36 -6.36
N GLY A 286 -30.61 10.00 -5.31
CA GLY A 286 -30.44 11.43 -5.12
C GLY A 286 -28.96 11.86 -5.03
N ARG A 287 -28.07 10.99 -4.56
CA ARG A 287 -26.62 11.22 -4.54
C ARG A 287 -26.02 11.17 -5.95
N ASP A 288 -26.45 10.22 -6.76
CA ASP A 288 -26.00 10.12 -8.16
C ASP A 288 -26.42 11.34 -8.97
N LEU A 289 -27.65 11.83 -8.73
CA LEU A 289 -28.13 13.06 -9.35
C LEU A 289 -27.30 14.29 -8.98
N LEU A 290 -26.85 14.38 -7.73
CA LEU A 290 -25.92 15.43 -7.29
C LEU A 290 -24.56 15.33 -7.98
N ALA A 291 -24.00 14.14 -8.07
CA ALA A 291 -22.73 13.88 -8.74
C ALA A 291 -22.77 14.23 -10.23
N LEU A 292 -23.93 14.05 -10.89
CA LEU A 292 -24.18 14.43 -12.28
C LEU A 292 -24.49 15.92 -12.49
N GLY A 293 -24.50 16.72 -11.43
CA GLY A 293 -24.75 18.16 -11.51
C GLY A 293 -26.23 18.58 -11.39
N PHE A 294 -27.15 17.66 -11.23
CA PHE A 294 -28.58 17.94 -11.02
C PHE A 294 -28.88 18.35 -9.57
N SER A 295 -28.25 19.43 -9.12
CA SER A 295 -28.18 19.80 -7.69
C SER A 295 -29.56 20.06 -7.05
N ALA A 296 -30.52 20.63 -7.73
CA ALA A 296 -31.86 20.89 -7.21
C ALA A 296 -32.68 19.60 -7.04
N LEU A 297 -32.64 18.73 -8.06
CA LEU A 297 -33.32 17.45 -8.08
C LEU A 297 -32.70 16.45 -7.12
N GLY A 298 -31.36 16.37 -7.09
CA GLY A 298 -30.64 15.50 -6.16
C GLY A 298 -30.93 15.87 -4.72
N ARG A 299 -30.94 17.15 -4.35
CA ARG A 299 -31.32 17.59 -2.99
C ARG A 299 -32.80 17.28 -2.68
N LYS A 300 -33.71 17.43 -3.65
CA LYS A 300 -35.12 17.06 -3.47
C LYS A 300 -35.27 15.56 -3.24
N ALA A 301 -34.63 14.74 -4.10
CA ALA A 301 -34.66 13.28 -3.98
C ALA A 301 -34.08 12.80 -2.63
N LEU A 302 -32.93 13.35 -2.18
CA LEU A 302 -32.36 13.03 -0.88
C LEU A 302 -33.28 13.39 0.32
N ARG A 303 -33.92 14.57 0.26
CA ARG A 303 -34.87 15.00 1.31
C ARG A 303 -36.10 14.10 1.43
N LEU A 304 -36.53 13.54 0.31
CA LEU A 304 -37.70 12.69 0.23
C LEU A 304 -37.38 11.21 0.37
N GLY A 305 -36.07 10.85 0.50
CA GLY A 305 -35.61 9.46 0.55
C GLY A 305 -35.88 8.68 -0.74
N LEU A 306 -36.01 9.36 -1.90
CA LEU A 306 -36.30 8.73 -3.17
C LEU A 306 -35.05 8.04 -3.76
N ALA A 307 -35.23 6.87 -4.35
CA ALA A 307 -34.22 6.12 -5.04
C ALA A 307 -34.79 5.40 -6.27
N GLY A 308 -33.91 5.03 -7.22
CA GLY A 308 -34.31 4.28 -8.40
C GLY A 308 -35.30 5.02 -9.30
N GLU A 309 -36.39 4.35 -9.69
CA GLU A 309 -37.40 4.91 -10.61
C GLU A 309 -38.07 6.17 -10.06
N GLU A 310 -38.25 6.25 -8.73
CA GLU A 310 -38.80 7.44 -8.09
C GLU A 310 -37.93 8.67 -8.23
N ALA A 311 -36.57 8.44 -8.13
CA ALA A 311 -35.59 9.49 -8.37
C ALA A 311 -35.61 9.97 -9.84
N LEU A 312 -35.83 9.06 -10.81
CA LEU A 312 -35.99 9.40 -12.24
C LEU A 312 -37.29 10.17 -12.52
N ARG A 313 -38.39 9.79 -11.89
CA ARG A 313 -39.65 10.55 -11.99
C ARG A 313 -39.54 11.96 -11.40
N ALA A 314 -38.67 12.19 -10.47
CA ALA A 314 -38.37 13.51 -9.94
C ALA A 314 -37.57 14.40 -10.95
N LEU A 315 -37.04 13.81 -12.02
CA LEU A 315 -36.39 14.51 -13.15
C LEU A 315 -37.38 15.01 -14.22
N ALA A 316 -38.54 14.34 -14.35
CA ALA A 316 -39.60 14.74 -15.26
C ALA A 316 -40.54 15.80 -14.64
#